data_4051896027e384ab0fc3388a9e4c7bca
#
_entry.id   4051896027e384ab0fc3388a9e4c7bca
#
_cell.length_a   1.000
_cell.length_b   1.000
_cell.length_c   1.000
_cell.angle_alpha   90.00
_cell.angle_beta   90.00
_cell.angle_gamma   90.00
#
_symmetry.space_group_name_H-M   'P 1'
#
loop_
_entity.id
_entity.type
_entity.pdbx_description
1 polymer ?
#
loop_
_entity_poly.entity_id
_entity_poly.type
_entity_poly.pdbx_seq_one_letter_code
_entity_poly.pdbx_strand_id
1 'polypeptide(L)'
;ILGHPSGLFTLFFTEMWERFSYYGMRAILVLFLISSLDNQGWGWERKDALVLYAWYTGLVYITPIFGGLLADKFLGYRKAVVIGALLMTLGHAAMALEVFYDFYLYVGLSFLIIGNGFFKPNISSIVGQMYKDEGKIKDAAYTIFYMGINSGAFLGILLCGYIGETVNWHCLLYTSPSPRDATL
;
A
#
# COMPACT_ATOMS: atom_id res chain seq x y z
N ILE A 1 -25.69 9.08 -0.81
CA ILE A 1 -25.05 10.40 -0.78
C ILE A 1 -24.79 10.81 -2.22
N LEU A 2 -25.18 12.03 -2.62
CA LEU A 2 -25.00 12.55 -4.00
C LEU A 2 -25.55 11.63 -5.12
N GLY A 3 -26.62 10.87 -4.86
CA GLY A 3 -27.18 9.91 -5.82
C GLY A 3 -26.44 8.58 -5.95
N HIS A 4 -25.37 8.36 -5.15
CA HIS A 4 -24.61 7.11 -5.14
C HIS A 4 -24.84 6.30 -3.86
N PRO A 5 -24.73 4.96 -3.93
CA PRO A 5 -24.76 4.10 -2.73
C PRO A 5 -23.64 4.47 -1.75
N SER A 6 -23.92 4.36 -0.42
CA SER A 6 -22.92 4.61 0.62
C SER A 6 -21.66 3.74 0.47
N GLY A 7 -21.79 2.53 -0.06
CA GLY A 7 -20.68 1.63 -0.33
C GLY A 7 -19.61 2.22 -1.25
N LEU A 8 -19.96 3.10 -2.20
CA LEU A 8 -18.97 3.75 -3.05
C LEU A 8 -18.00 4.61 -2.23
N PHE A 9 -18.53 5.36 -1.26
CA PHE A 9 -17.69 6.21 -0.40
C PHE A 9 -16.80 5.39 0.52
N THR A 10 -17.30 4.25 1.03
CA THR A 10 -16.45 3.30 1.77
C THR A 10 -15.30 2.80 0.89
N LEU A 11 -15.59 2.37 -0.34
CA LEU A 11 -14.55 1.93 -1.27
C LEU A 11 -13.58 3.05 -1.66
N PHE A 12 -14.09 4.27 -1.85
CA PHE A 12 -13.27 5.46 -2.10
C PHE A 12 -12.25 5.70 -0.99
N PHE A 13 -12.70 5.75 0.27
CA PHE A 13 -11.79 5.97 1.40
C PHE A 13 -10.84 4.80 1.63
N THR A 14 -11.30 3.57 1.46
CA THR A 14 -10.46 2.38 1.60
C THR A 14 -9.34 2.36 0.56
N GLU A 15 -9.67 2.64 -0.71
CA GLU A 15 -8.67 2.72 -1.77
C GLU A 15 -7.76 3.93 -1.59
N MET A 16 -8.30 5.09 -1.24
CA MET A 16 -7.52 6.30 -0.97
C MET A 16 -6.46 6.03 0.12
N TRP A 17 -6.86 5.37 1.21
CA TRP A 17 -5.95 5.05 2.32
C TRP A 17 -4.89 4.03 1.90
N GLU A 18 -5.28 3.01 1.15
CA GLU A 18 -4.36 2.02 0.60
C GLU A 18 -3.34 2.67 -0.35
N ARG A 19 -3.81 3.54 -1.26
CA ARG A 19 -2.92 4.29 -2.15
C ARG A 19 -1.98 5.22 -1.39
N PHE A 20 -2.49 5.91 -0.37
CA PHE A 20 -1.65 6.72 0.53
C PHE A 20 -0.51 5.88 1.13
N SER A 21 -0.83 4.74 1.72
CA SER A 21 0.14 3.85 2.32
C SER A 21 1.15 3.30 1.30
N TYR A 22 0.66 2.80 0.17
CA TYR A 22 1.49 2.22 -0.89
C TYR A 22 2.46 3.23 -1.50
N TYR A 23 1.97 4.39 -1.94
CA TYR A 23 2.82 5.40 -2.56
C TYR A 23 3.71 6.12 -1.55
N GLY A 24 3.24 6.31 -0.33
CA GLY A 24 4.03 6.86 0.77
C GLY A 24 5.24 5.98 1.08
N MET A 25 5.01 4.69 1.35
CA MET A 25 6.08 3.73 1.60
C MET A 25 7.04 3.64 0.41
N ARG A 26 6.51 3.60 -0.80
CA ARG A 26 7.30 3.52 -2.02
C ARG A 26 8.23 4.72 -2.22
N ALA A 27 7.78 5.92 -1.84
CA ALA A 27 8.59 7.14 -1.94
C ALA A 27 9.79 7.12 -0.99
N ILE A 28 9.65 6.52 0.18
CA ILE A 28 10.70 6.52 1.22
C ILE A 28 11.57 5.26 1.24
N LEU A 29 11.10 4.12 0.68
CA LEU A 29 11.80 2.84 0.78
C LEU A 29 13.25 2.91 0.31
N VAL A 30 13.52 3.48 -0.85
CA VAL A 30 14.89 3.60 -1.38
C VAL A 30 15.71 4.56 -0.52
N LEU A 31 15.12 5.68 -0.09
CA LEU A 31 15.79 6.67 0.76
C LEU A 31 16.18 6.06 2.11
N PHE A 32 15.29 5.29 2.72
CA PHE A 32 15.54 4.54 3.93
C PHE A 32 16.70 3.55 3.79
N LEU A 33 16.71 2.75 2.73
CA LEU A 33 17.74 1.75 2.49
C LEU A 33 19.14 2.37 2.27
N ILE A 34 19.24 3.53 1.58
CA ILE A 34 20.52 4.19 1.30
C ILE A 34 20.99 5.14 2.40
N SER A 35 20.09 5.57 3.29
CA SER A 35 20.43 6.45 4.41
C SER A 35 21.47 5.76 5.31
N SER A 36 22.39 6.56 5.86
CA SER A 36 23.43 6.05 6.75
C SER A 36 22.86 5.44 8.02
N LEU A 37 23.63 4.55 8.64
CA LEU A 37 23.25 3.93 9.93
C LEU A 37 23.06 4.99 11.03
N ASP A 38 23.82 6.09 11.00
CA ASP A 38 23.68 7.21 11.93
C ASP A 38 22.31 7.92 11.78
N ASN A 39 21.74 7.89 10.59
CA ASN A 39 20.42 8.42 10.29
C ASN A 39 19.33 7.30 10.28
N GLN A 40 19.56 6.23 11.02
CA GLN A 40 18.62 5.11 11.16
C GLN A 40 18.21 4.43 9.84
N GLY A 41 19.01 4.58 8.78
CA GLY A 41 18.89 3.84 7.54
C GLY A 41 19.75 2.58 7.56
N TRP A 42 19.77 1.84 6.45
CA TRP A 42 20.54 0.61 6.33
C TRP A 42 21.92 0.79 5.71
N GLY A 43 22.25 1.97 5.19
CA GLY A 43 23.55 2.26 4.58
C GLY A 43 23.87 1.44 3.33
N TRP A 44 22.86 0.97 2.61
CA TRP A 44 23.05 0.17 1.40
C TRP A 44 23.62 0.99 0.25
N GLU A 45 24.32 0.32 -0.64
CA GLU A 45 24.64 0.93 -1.93
C GLU A 45 23.36 1.20 -2.72
N ARG A 46 23.33 2.34 -3.38
CA ARG A 46 22.15 2.76 -4.17
C ARG A 46 21.72 1.72 -5.21
N LYS A 47 22.69 0.98 -5.77
CA LYS A 47 22.43 -0.09 -6.75
C LYS A 47 21.56 -1.20 -6.13
N ASP A 48 21.90 -1.66 -4.95
CA ASP A 48 21.22 -2.78 -4.29
C ASP A 48 19.82 -2.38 -3.82
N ALA A 49 19.69 -1.16 -3.28
CA ALA A 49 18.39 -0.59 -2.93
C ALA A 49 17.44 -0.49 -4.15
N LEU A 50 17.98 -0.06 -5.30
CA LEU A 50 17.21 0.01 -6.55
C LEU A 50 16.83 -1.37 -7.08
N VAL A 51 17.67 -2.38 -6.92
CA VAL A 51 17.36 -3.77 -7.30
C VAL A 51 16.21 -4.32 -6.45
N LEU A 52 16.24 -4.14 -5.13
CA LEU A 52 15.13 -4.52 -4.25
C LEU A 52 13.84 -3.79 -4.64
N TYR A 53 13.92 -2.49 -4.86
CA TYR A 53 12.79 -1.67 -5.27
C TYR A 53 12.19 -2.14 -6.60
N ALA A 54 13.03 -2.50 -7.59
CA ALA A 54 12.59 -3.00 -8.88
C ALA A 54 11.85 -4.34 -8.75
N TRP A 55 12.39 -5.28 -7.96
CA TRP A 55 11.74 -6.55 -7.68
C TRP A 55 10.41 -6.37 -6.97
N TYR A 56 10.38 -5.55 -5.91
CA TYR A 56 9.16 -5.24 -5.19
C TYR A 56 8.09 -4.66 -6.13
N THR A 57 8.45 -3.63 -6.88
CA THR A 57 7.52 -2.97 -7.80
C THR A 57 7.04 -3.91 -8.90
N GLY A 58 7.95 -4.66 -9.51
CA GLY A 58 7.61 -5.64 -10.56
C GLY A 58 6.61 -6.69 -10.07
N LEU A 59 6.85 -7.27 -8.90
CA LEU A 59 5.96 -8.27 -8.32
C LEU A 59 4.59 -7.70 -7.96
N VAL A 60 4.51 -6.46 -7.46
CA VAL A 60 3.23 -5.77 -7.19
C VAL A 60 2.38 -5.61 -8.46
N TYR A 61 2.99 -5.48 -9.64
CA TYR A 61 2.25 -5.42 -10.90
C TYR A 61 1.87 -6.80 -11.46
N ILE A 62 2.59 -7.85 -11.10
CA ILE A 62 2.33 -9.22 -11.57
C ILE A 62 1.27 -9.92 -10.70
N THR A 63 1.33 -9.77 -9.38
CA THR A 63 0.45 -10.48 -8.45
C THR A 63 -1.05 -10.21 -8.62
N PRO A 64 -1.53 -9.02 -9.08
CA PRO A 64 -2.94 -8.80 -9.38
C PRO A 64 -3.55 -9.77 -10.39
N ILE A 65 -2.76 -10.29 -11.32
CA ILE A 65 -3.21 -11.29 -12.29
C ILE A 65 -3.66 -12.56 -11.56
N PHE A 66 -2.86 -13.04 -10.62
CA PHE A 66 -3.16 -14.23 -9.84
C PHE A 66 -4.27 -13.98 -8.81
N GLY A 67 -4.25 -12.82 -8.14
CA GLY A 67 -5.27 -12.45 -7.16
C GLY A 67 -6.65 -12.27 -7.77
N GLY A 68 -6.74 -11.70 -8.98
CA GLY A 68 -7.98 -11.62 -9.74
C GLY A 68 -8.51 -13.01 -10.15
N LEU A 69 -7.65 -13.85 -10.72
CA LEU A 69 -8.02 -15.22 -11.12
C LEU A 69 -8.50 -16.08 -9.94
N LEU A 70 -7.86 -15.97 -8.77
CA LEU A 70 -8.26 -16.69 -7.57
C LEU A 70 -9.59 -16.16 -7.01
N ALA A 71 -9.81 -14.86 -7.09
CA ALA A 71 -11.07 -14.26 -6.69
C ALA A 71 -12.23 -14.70 -7.60
N ASP A 72 -12.01 -14.69 -8.91
CA ASP A 72 -13.04 -15.09 -9.90
C ASP A 72 -13.46 -16.55 -9.74
N LYS A 73 -12.50 -17.46 -9.47
CA LYS A 73 -12.75 -18.89 -9.45
C LYS A 73 -13.19 -19.44 -8.09
N PHE A 74 -12.66 -18.90 -6.99
CA PHE A 74 -12.75 -19.57 -5.67
C PHE A 74 -13.25 -18.67 -4.55
N LEU A 75 -12.81 -17.42 -4.45
CA LEU A 75 -12.99 -16.60 -3.25
C LEU A 75 -14.18 -15.63 -3.35
N GLY A 76 -14.43 -15.10 -4.54
CA GLY A 76 -15.28 -13.93 -4.75
C GLY A 76 -14.61 -12.63 -4.34
N TYR A 77 -14.98 -11.53 -4.98
CA TYR A 77 -14.30 -10.24 -4.87
C TYR A 77 -14.24 -9.67 -3.45
N ARG A 78 -15.34 -9.78 -2.69
CA ARG A 78 -15.40 -9.25 -1.31
C ARG A 78 -14.40 -9.92 -0.38
N LYS A 79 -14.33 -11.26 -0.42
CA LYS A 79 -13.39 -12.01 0.42
C LYS A 79 -11.95 -11.74 0.00
N ALA A 80 -11.69 -11.65 -1.31
CA ALA A 80 -10.37 -11.33 -1.83
C ALA A 80 -9.89 -9.95 -1.35
N VAL A 81 -10.74 -8.92 -1.38
CA VAL A 81 -10.41 -7.58 -0.86
C VAL A 81 -10.12 -7.62 0.63
N VAL A 82 -10.91 -8.34 1.44
CA VAL A 82 -10.67 -8.47 2.89
C VAL A 82 -9.34 -9.18 3.17
N ILE A 83 -9.07 -10.29 2.48
CA ILE A 83 -7.80 -11.03 2.62
C ILE A 83 -6.63 -10.12 2.22
N GLY A 84 -6.75 -9.40 1.10
CA GLY A 84 -5.74 -8.45 0.65
C GLY A 84 -5.46 -7.35 1.68
N ALA A 85 -6.51 -6.75 2.24
CA ALA A 85 -6.39 -5.72 3.28
C ALA A 85 -5.71 -6.26 4.54
N LEU A 86 -6.09 -7.46 5.01
CA LEU A 86 -5.46 -8.11 6.18
C LEU A 86 -3.97 -8.41 5.93
N LEU A 87 -3.63 -8.95 4.77
CA LEU A 87 -2.23 -9.20 4.41
C LEU A 87 -1.41 -7.91 4.37
N MET A 88 -1.95 -6.82 3.80
CA MET A 88 -1.26 -5.53 3.79
C MET A 88 -1.08 -4.96 5.20
N THR A 89 -2.09 -5.09 6.07
CA THR A 89 -1.97 -4.69 7.48
C THR A 89 -0.88 -5.49 8.20
N LEU A 90 -0.84 -6.81 8.01
CA LEU A 90 0.23 -7.66 8.55
C LEU A 90 1.59 -7.32 7.95
N GLY A 91 1.62 -6.91 6.67
CA GLY A 91 2.82 -6.44 5.99
C GLY A 91 3.41 -5.20 6.67
N HIS A 92 2.59 -4.18 6.92
CA HIS A 92 3.04 -2.98 7.65
C HIS A 92 3.43 -3.30 9.09
N ALA A 93 2.69 -4.19 9.79
CA ALA A 93 3.06 -4.64 11.12
C ALA A 93 4.41 -5.38 11.13
N ALA A 94 4.67 -6.24 10.14
CA ALA A 94 5.96 -6.90 10.00
C ALA A 94 7.09 -5.89 9.74
N MET A 95 6.87 -4.90 8.85
CA MET A 95 7.86 -3.84 8.62
C MET A 95 8.15 -3.04 9.89
N ALA A 96 7.18 -2.86 10.78
CA ALA A 96 7.41 -2.24 12.09
C ALA A 96 8.37 -3.04 12.99
N LEU A 97 8.50 -4.34 12.77
CA LEU A 97 9.41 -5.22 13.52
C LEU A 97 10.83 -5.28 12.91
N GLU A 98 11.07 -4.60 11.79
CA GLU A 98 12.40 -4.51 11.14
C GLU A 98 13.48 -4.01 12.11
N VAL A 99 13.11 -3.14 13.04
CA VAL A 99 14.01 -2.63 14.09
C VAL A 99 14.70 -3.74 14.89
N PHE A 100 14.03 -4.88 15.06
CA PHE A 100 14.58 -6.02 15.80
C PHE A 100 15.41 -6.94 14.91
N TYR A 101 14.95 -7.18 13.68
CA TYR A 101 15.62 -8.04 12.71
C TYR A 101 15.29 -7.58 11.27
N ASP A 102 16.31 -7.34 10.47
CA ASP A 102 16.24 -6.92 9.06
C ASP A 102 15.33 -7.83 8.19
N PHE A 103 15.23 -9.10 8.57
CA PHE A 103 14.38 -10.08 7.90
C PHE A 103 12.90 -9.65 7.83
N TYR A 104 12.41 -8.94 8.84
CA TYR A 104 11.01 -8.50 8.88
C TYR A 104 10.65 -7.49 7.79
N LEU A 105 11.61 -6.72 7.25
CA LEU A 105 11.37 -5.89 6.08
C LEU A 105 10.95 -6.75 4.87
N TYR A 106 11.67 -7.83 4.61
CA TYR A 106 11.37 -8.72 3.48
C TYR A 106 10.03 -9.45 3.66
N VAL A 107 9.73 -9.86 4.88
CA VAL A 107 8.41 -10.44 5.22
C VAL A 107 7.31 -9.42 4.97
N GLY A 108 7.49 -8.19 5.43
CA GLY A 108 6.55 -7.10 5.23
C GLY A 108 6.30 -6.80 3.75
N LEU A 109 7.36 -6.62 2.97
CA LEU A 109 7.26 -6.41 1.52
C LEU A 109 6.56 -7.59 0.81
N SER A 110 6.82 -8.83 1.23
CA SER A 110 6.15 -10.01 0.67
C SER A 110 4.65 -10.01 0.94
N PHE A 111 4.23 -9.67 2.17
CA PHE A 111 2.81 -9.53 2.50
C PHE A 111 2.15 -8.38 1.74
N LEU A 112 2.84 -7.25 1.53
CA LEU A 112 2.35 -6.15 0.72
C LEU A 112 2.15 -6.55 -0.75
N ILE A 113 3.09 -7.28 -1.33
CA ILE A 113 3.02 -7.79 -2.71
C ILE A 113 1.79 -8.68 -2.88
N ILE A 114 1.63 -9.69 -2.01
CA ILE A 114 0.53 -10.64 -2.07
C ILE A 114 -0.79 -9.93 -1.76
N GLY A 115 -0.84 -9.11 -0.73
CA GLY A 115 -2.02 -8.37 -0.31
C GLY A 115 -2.53 -7.42 -1.40
N ASN A 116 -1.64 -6.65 -2.03
CA ASN A 116 -2.00 -5.79 -3.16
C ASN A 116 -2.54 -6.60 -4.35
N GLY A 117 -1.96 -7.78 -4.60
CA GLY A 117 -2.44 -8.70 -5.63
C GLY A 117 -3.90 -9.10 -5.44
N PHE A 118 -4.31 -9.41 -4.21
CA PHE A 118 -5.71 -9.71 -3.91
C PHE A 118 -6.60 -8.47 -3.85
N PHE A 119 -6.09 -7.34 -3.40
CA PHE A 119 -6.87 -6.14 -3.15
C PHE A 119 -7.21 -5.38 -4.45
N LYS A 120 -6.19 -4.99 -5.19
CA LYS A 120 -6.29 -4.03 -6.30
C LYS A 120 -7.26 -4.41 -7.43
N PRO A 121 -7.22 -5.63 -8.02
CA PRO A 121 -8.14 -5.99 -9.10
C PRO A 121 -9.58 -6.13 -8.59
N ASN A 122 -9.74 -6.59 -7.37
CA ASN A 122 -11.04 -6.99 -6.83
C ASN A 122 -11.86 -5.80 -6.29
N ILE A 123 -11.21 -4.78 -5.74
CA ILE A 123 -11.91 -3.57 -5.27
C ILE A 123 -12.55 -2.81 -6.45
N SER A 124 -11.85 -2.68 -7.57
CA SER A 124 -12.38 -2.08 -8.80
C SER A 124 -13.55 -2.88 -9.38
N SER A 125 -13.48 -4.21 -9.30
CA SER A 125 -14.57 -5.12 -9.72
C SER A 125 -15.82 -4.94 -8.86
N ILE A 126 -15.68 -4.70 -7.56
CA ILE A 126 -16.81 -4.42 -6.66
C ILE A 126 -17.51 -3.12 -7.08
N VAL A 127 -16.75 -2.04 -7.38
CA VAL A 127 -17.34 -0.79 -7.90
C VAL A 127 -18.16 -1.08 -9.15
N GLY A 128 -17.63 -1.83 -10.10
CA GLY A 128 -18.33 -2.21 -11.33
C GLY A 128 -19.63 -2.98 -11.10
N GLN A 129 -19.66 -3.85 -10.08
CA GLN A 129 -20.85 -4.65 -9.73
C GLN A 129 -21.95 -3.85 -9.04
N MET A 130 -21.61 -2.74 -8.37
CA MET A 130 -22.60 -1.88 -7.72
C MET A 130 -23.53 -1.15 -8.72
N TYR A 131 -23.10 -1.04 -9.98
CA TYR A 131 -23.78 -0.26 -11.04
C TYR A 131 -24.02 -1.11 -12.30
N LYS A 132 -24.70 -2.25 -12.14
CA LYS A 132 -24.82 -3.26 -13.20
C LYS A 132 -25.40 -2.77 -14.52
N ASP A 133 -26.31 -1.79 -14.51
CA ASP A 133 -27.07 -1.38 -15.71
C ASP A 133 -27.13 0.15 -15.93
N GLU A 134 -26.34 0.95 -15.25
CA GLU A 134 -26.45 2.41 -15.23
C GLU A 134 -25.22 3.08 -15.85
N GLY A 135 -25.12 3.14 -17.18
CA GLY A 135 -23.96 3.60 -17.92
C GLY A 135 -23.33 4.91 -17.40
N LYS A 136 -24.04 6.05 -17.46
CA LYS A 136 -23.50 7.36 -17.04
C LYS A 136 -23.22 7.46 -15.54
N ILE A 137 -24.05 6.84 -14.70
CA ILE A 137 -23.89 6.83 -13.24
C ILE A 137 -22.70 5.95 -12.85
N LYS A 138 -22.48 4.87 -13.57
CA LYS A 138 -21.31 4.00 -13.41
C LYS A 138 -20.01 4.73 -13.75
N ASP A 139 -19.99 5.51 -14.84
CA ASP A 139 -18.82 6.31 -15.22
C ASP A 139 -18.50 7.38 -14.17
N ALA A 140 -19.53 8.05 -13.65
CA ALA A 140 -19.37 9.00 -12.54
C ALA A 140 -18.84 8.31 -11.26
N ALA A 141 -19.31 7.09 -10.94
CA ALA A 141 -18.82 6.32 -9.79
C ALA A 141 -17.34 5.96 -9.94
N TYR A 142 -16.91 5.52 -11.11
CA TYR A 142 -15.49 5.29 -11.37
C TYR A 142 -14.66 6.57 -11.28
N THR A 143 -15.19 7.70 -11.77
CA THR A 143 -14.51 9.00 -11.64
C THR A 143 -14.27 9.35 -10.17
N ILE A 144 -15.29 9.22 -9.33
CA ILE A 144 -15.16 9.44 -7.87
C ILE A 144 -14.14 8.47 -7.28
N PHE A 145 -14.20 7.20 -7.63
CA PHE A 145 -13.26 6.19 -7.14
C PHE A 145 -11.81 6.50 -7.53
N TYR A 146 -11.55 6.90 -8.78
CA TYR A 146 -10.23 7.32 -9.25
C TYR A 146 -9.73 8.62 -8.61
N MET A 147 -10.63 9.54 -8.22
CA MET A 147 -10.24 10.70 -7.41
C MET A 147 -9.66 10.26 -6.05
N GLY A 148 -10.23 9.22 -5.44
CA GLY A 148 -9.66 8.62 -4.22
C GLY A 148 -8.25 8.08 -4.42
N ILE A 149 -8.03 7.32 -5.49
CA ILE A 149 -6.71 6.79 -5.88
C ILE A 149 -5.69 7.92 -6.01
N ASN A 150 -6.01 8.95 -6.78
CA ASN A 150 -5.09 10.06 -7.05
C ASN A 150 -4.83 10.92 -5.80
N SER A 151 -5.87 11.18 -5.01
CA SER A 151 -5.72 11.91 -3.74
C SER A 151 -4.84 11.15 -2.75
N GLY A 152 -5.06 9.84 -2.62
CA GLY A 152 -4.21 8.98 -1.77
C GLY A 152 -2.76 8.96 -2.22
N ALA A 153 -2.52 8.80 -3.53
CA ALA A 153 -1.18 8.81 -4.09
C ALA A 153 -0.46 10.15 -3.87
N PHE A 154 -1.14 11.26 -4.16
CA PHE A 154 -0.58 12.61 -3.97
C PHE A 154 -0.24 12.89 -2.51
N LEU A 155 -1.19 12.68 -1.61
CA LEU A 155 -0.99 12.90 -0.17
C LEU A 155 0.06 11.96 0.42
N GLY A 156 0.10 10.70 -0.03
CA GLY A 156 1.08 9.72 0.40
C GLY A 156 2.50 10.15 0.07
N ILE A 157 2.79 10.52 -1.18
CA ILE A 157 4.11 10.99 -1.59
C ILE A 157 4.49 12.26 -0.84
N LEU A 158 3.58 13.24 -0.78
CA LEU A 158 3.85 14.54 -0.18
C LEU A 158 4.13 14.44 1.33
N LEU A 159 3.21 13.82 2.08
CA LEU A 159 3.31 13.76 3.54
C LEU A 159 4.39 12.77 3.98
N CYS A 160 4.47 11.60 3.36
CA CYS A 160 5.48 10.63 3.71
C CYS A 160 6.89 11.11 3.34
N GLY A 161 7.06 11.72 2.18
CA GLY A 161 8.35 12.32 1.81
C GLY A 161 8.77 13.40 2.81
N TYR A 162 7.88 14.34 3.12
CA TYR A 162 8.16 15.41 4.07
C TYR A 162 8.49 14.89 5.48
N ILE A 163 7.67 13.99 6.03
CA ILE A 163 7.89 13.45 7.38
C ILE A 163 9.16 12.58 7.42
N GLY A 164 9.41 11.77 6.38
CA GLY A 164 10.60 10.94 6.28
C GLY A 164 11.89 11.75 6.34
N GLU A 165 11.96 12.88 5.63
CA GLU A 165 13.15 13.74 5.60
C GLU A 165 13.29 14.63 6.84
N THR A 166 12.18 15.05 7.49
CA THR A 166 12.20 16.03 8.57
C THR A 166 12.11 15.46 9.98
N VAL A 167 11.49 14.29 10.13
CA VAL A 167 11.22 13.70 11.45
C VAL A 167 12.00 12.39 11.62
N ASN A 168 11.65 11.36 10.88
CA ASN A 168 12.31 10.06 10.94
C ASN A 168 11.74 9.12 9.86
N TRP A 169 12.58 8.29 9.26
CA TRP A 169 12.17 7.26 8.30
C TRP A 169 11.23 6.21 8.91
N HIS A 170 11.46 5.85 10.17
CA HIS A 170 10.65 4.88 10.89
C HIS A 170 9.22 5.35 11.19
N CYS A 171 8.98 6.64 11.33
CA CYS A 171 7.63 7.18 11.55
C CYS A 171 6.63 6.79 10.45
N LEU A 172 7.12 6.43 9.27
CA LEU A 172 6.31 6.11 8.10
C LEU A 172 6.26 4.61 7.78
N LEU A 173 7.25 3.87 8.24
CA LEU A 173 7.23 2.41 8.17
C LEU A 173 6.31 1.85 9.25
N TYR A 174 6.29 2.51 10.43
CA TYR A 174 5.47 2.15 11.57
C TYR A 174 5.32 3.34 12.54
N THR A 175 4.24 3.38 13.27
CA THR A 175 3.89 4.48 14.21
C THR A 175 4.48 4.30 15.62
N SER A 176 5.50 3.47 15.80
CA SER A 176 6.13 3.20 17.11
C SER A 176 7.54 3.80 17.19
N PRO A 177 7.92 4.42 18.32
CA PRO A 177 9.30 4.84 18.53
C PRO A 177 10.24 3.64 18.55
N SER A 178 11.41 3.81 17.91
CA SER A 178 12.44 2.78 17.91
C SER A 178 13.02 2.58 19.32
N PRO A 179 13.28 1.33 19.76
CA PRO A 179 14.04 1.08 21.00
C PRO A 179 15.43 1.73 20.99
N ARG A 180 15.98 2.08 19.82
CA ARG A 180 17.26 2.78 19.67
C ARG A 180 17.16 4.25 20.12
N ASP A 181 15.97 4.85 20.09
CA ASP A 181 15.74 6.23 20.52
C ASP A 181 15.72 6.36 22.08
N ALA A 182 15.62 5.26 22.79
CA ALA A 182 15.59 5.21 24.25
C ALA A 182 16.99 5.10 24.89
N THR A 183 18.06 5.07 24.09
CA THR A 183 19.45 4.89 24.57
C THR A 183 20.32 6.15 24.40
N LEU A 184 19.69 7.33 24.23
CA LEU A 184 20.38 8.65 24.26
C LEU A 184 20.20 9.32 25.60
#